data_7cadfa9cd54fb3943e70999b719ac362
#
_entry.id   7cadfa9cd54fb3943e70999b719ac362
#
_cell.length_a   1.000
_cell.length_b   1.000
_cell.length_c   1.000
_cell.angle_alpha   90.00
_cell.angle_beta   90.00
_cell.angle_gamma   90.00
#
_symmetry.space_group_name_H-M   'P 1'
#
loop_
_entity.id
_entity.type
_entity.pdbx_description
1 polymer ?
#
loop_
_entity_poly.entity_id
_entity_poly.type
_entity_poly.pdbx_seq_one_letter_code
_entity_poly.pdbx_strand_id
1 'polypeptide(L)'
;MEAALVLFDERGYDETTVADIAARAGLTRRTFFRYFPDKREVLFRGAGNLEAVFVEAVTGAPLEASPIAAVRAGLAAACSIFDGLHPIVRIRARVVASNPELQERELIKLEHLSAAVASALEVRSVDPSIAALASDLGVRMFRLAFAEWVAQDDAAGLGAIIDRVFADLQGLLAD
;
A
#
# COMPACT_ATOMS: atom_id res chain seq x y z
N MET A 1 12.84 -9.76 4.02
CA MET A 1 12.48 -8.66 3.11
C MET A 1 13.69 -7.77 2.81
N GLU A 2 14.35 -7.23 3.79
CA GLU A 2 15.52 -6.34 3.63
C GLU A 2 16.61 -6.91 2.72
N ALA A 3 17.05 -8.16 2.95
CA ALA A 3 18.05 -8.83 2.11
C ALA A 3 17.66 -8.90 0.62
N ALA A 4 16.38 -9.06 0.32
CA ALA A 4 15.89 -9.08 -1.06
C ALA A 4 15.91 -7.68 -1.67
N LEU A 5 15.44 -6.66 -0.93
CA LEU A 5 15.42 -5.28 -1.41
C LEU A 5 16.83 -4.77 -1.71
N VAL A 6 17.79 -5.06 -0.86
CA VAL A 6 19.20 -4.68 -1.10
C VAL A 6 19.73 -5.34 -2.37
N LEU A 7 19.47 -6.64 -2.58
CA LEU A 7 19.90 -7.34 -3.80
C LEU A 7 19.20 -6.80 -5.06
N PHE A 8 17.91 -6.49 -4.97
CA PHE A 8 17.17 -5.90 -6.08
C PHE A 8 17.69 -4.49 -6.44
N ASP A 9 18.08 -3.71 -5.45
CA ASP A 9 18.65 -2.37 -5.66
C ASP A 9 20.09 -2.45 -6.24
N GLU A 10 20.91 -3.42 -5.76
CA GLU A 10 22.31 -3.61 -6.18
C GLU A 10 22.44 -4.23 -7.58
N ARG A 11 21.60 -5.19 -7.94
CA ARG A 11 21.76 -6.06 -9.12
C ARG A 11 20.59 -6.01 -10.09
N GLY A 12 19.48 -5.40 -9.68
CA GLY A 12 18.21 -5.47 -10.39
C GLY A 12 17.36 -6.68 -9.99
N TYR A 13 16.06 -6.54 -10.26
CA TYR A 13 15.10 -7.58 -9.91
C TYR A 13 15.32 -8.87 -10.71
N ASP A 14 15.55 -8.79 -12.02
CA ASP A 14 15.62 -9.95 -12.90
C ASP A 14 16.86 -10.80 -12.62
N GLU A 15 18.01 -10.18 -12.39
CA GLU A 15 19.29 -10.85 -12.12
C GLU A 15 19.38 -11.45 -10.70
N THR A 16 18.47 -11.11 -9.80
CA THR A 16 18.46 -11.62 -8.43
C THR A 16 17.64 -12.90 -8.33
N THR A 17 18.26 -13.98 -7.88
CA THR A 17 17.61 -15.27 -7.70
C THR A 17 17.12 -15.50 -6.25
N VAL A 18 16.17 -16.45 -6.09
CA VAL A 18 15.74 -16.91 -4.74
C VAL A 18 16.92 -17.50 -3.95
N ALA A 19 17.90 -18.10 -4.65
CA ALA A 19 19.09 -18.64 -3.99
C ALA A 19 19.95 -17.52 -3.37
N ASP A 20 20.13 -16.40 -4.11
CA ASP A 20 20.87 -15.22 -3.61
C ASP A 20 20.19 -14.60 -2.40
N ILE A 21 18.86 -14.42 -2.49
CA ILE A 21 18.06 -13.86 -1.39
C ILE A 21 18.15 -14.75 -0.14
N ALA A 22 17.99 -16.06 -0.31
CA ALA A 22 18.06 -17.01 0.79
C ALA A 22 19.46 -17.01 1.43
N ALA A 23 20.51 -17.08 0.61
CA ALA A 23 21.89 -17.05 1.09
C ALA A 23 22.20 -15.76 1.86
N ARG A 24 21.81 -14.59 1.34
CA ARG A 24 22.02 -13.31 2.02
C ARG A 24 21.24 -13.18 3.33
N ALA A 25 20.08 -13.83 3.42
CA ALA A 25 19.26 -13.86 4.63
C ALA A 25 19.69 -14.96 5.64
N GLY A 26 20.74 -15.75 5.35
CA GLY A 26 21.13 -16.89 6.18
C GLY A 26 20.12 -18.03 6.19
N LEU A 27 19.32 -18.16 5.11
CA LEU A 27 18.25 -19.15 4.98
C LEU A 27 18.56 -20.16 3.87
N THR A 28 17.85 -21.29 3.88
CA THR A 28 17.83 -22.21 2.74
C THR A 28 16.73 -21.82 1.74
N ARG A 29 16.86 -22.24 0.46
CA ARG A 29 15.78 -22.08 -0.53
C ARG A 29 14.47 -22.70 -0.06
N ARG A 30 14.52 -23.87 0.61
CA ARG A 30 13.35 -24.53 1.19
C ARG A 30 12.69 -23.65 2.25
N THR A 31 13.47 -22.98 3.08
CA THR A 31 12.97 -22.05 4.10
C THR A 31 12.32 -20.84 3.44
N PHE A 32 12.92 -20.30 2.38
CA PHE A 32 12.34 -19.20 1.61
C PHE A 32 10.95 -19.58 1.08
N PHE A 33 10.82 -20.68 0.35
CA PHE A 33 9.55 -21.12 -0.25
C PHE A 33 8.47 -21.50 0.77
N ARG A 34 8.82 -21.74 2.02
CA ARG A 34 7.84 -21.88 3.11
C ARG A 34 7.11 -20.59 3.42
N TYR A 35 7.74 -19.44 3.19
CA TYR A 35 7.19 -18.12 3.51
C TYR A 35 6.72 -17.33 2.29
N PHE A 36 7.30 -17.61 1.13
CA PHE A 36 7.04 -16.88 -0.11
C PHE A 36 6.88 -17.87 -1.26
N PRO A 37 5.78 -17.82 -2.00
CA PRO A 37 5.58 -18.70 -3.17
C PRO A 37 6.56 -18.40 -4.30
N ASP A 38 6.98 -17.15 -4.45
CA ASP A 38 7.99 -16.70 -5.41
C ASP A 38 8.75 -15.46 -4.94
N LYS A 39 9.74 -14.98 -5.73
CA LYS A 39 10.55 -13.81 -5.35
C LYS A 39 9.76 -12.50 -5.33
N ARG A 40 8.67 -12.40 -6.09
CA ARG A 40 7.80 -11.19 -6.14
C ARG A 40 7.14 -10.95 -4.80
N GLU A 41 6.61 -12.01 -4.20
CA GLU A 41 5.85 -11.92 -2.96
C GLU A 41 6.66 -11.38 -1.77
N VAL A 42 7.99 -11.38 -1.85
CA VAL A 42 8.83 -10.69 -0.86
C VAL A 42 8.55 -9.20 -0.81
N LEU A 43 8.27 -8.58 -1.98
CA LEU A 43 7.96 -7.15 -2.09
C LEU A 43 6.54 -6.80 -1.61
N PHE A 44 5.64 -7.79 -1.57
CA PHE A 44 4.22 -7.57 -1.31
C PHE A 44 3.72 -8.13 0.03
N ARG A 45 4.61 -8.73 0.83
CA ARG A 45 4.22 -9.38 2.11
C ARG A 45 3.54 -8.41 3.09
N GLY A 46 3.92 -7.13 3.08
CA GLY A 46 3.32 -6.10 3.94
C GLY A 46 1.92 -5.66 3.51
N ALA A 47 1.48 -5.97 2.30
CA ALA A 47 0.22 -5.48 1.75
C ALA A 47 -1.02 -5.99 2.51
N GLY A 48 -0.98 -7.23 3.02
CA GLY A 48 -2.08 -7.77 3.83
C GLY A 48 -2.25 -7.05 5.17
N ASN A 49 -1.17 -6.54 5.75
CA ASN A 49 -1.25 -5.71 6.95
C ASN A 49 -1.88 -4.34 6.65
N LEU A 50 -1.54 -3.74 5.51
CA LEU A 50 -2.13 -2.48 5.04
C LEU A 50 -3.66 -2.62 4.87
N GLU A 51 -4.12 -3.67 4.21
CA GLU A 51 -5.54 -3.97 4.02
C GLU A 51 -6.26 -4.14 5.36
N ALA A 52 -5.71 -4.96 6.27
CA ALA A 52 -6.31 -5.22 7.56
C ALA A 52 -6.48 -3.94 8.41
N VAL A 53 -5.43 -3.12 8.49
CA VAL A 53 -5.46 -1.86 9.24
C VAL A 53 -6.45 -0.87 8.62
N PHE A 54 -6.49 -0.79 7.29
CA PHE A 54 -7.40 0.10 6.59
C PHE A 54 -8.86 -0.32 6.84
N VAL A 55 -9.19 -1.59 6.64
CA VAL A 55 -10.53 -2.16 6.83
C VAL A 55 -10.99 -2.02 8.29
N GLU A 56 -10.12 -2.30 9.26
CA GLU A 56 -10.42 -2.15 10.68
C GLU A 56 -10.78 -0.69 11.03
N ALA A 57 -10.01 0.27 10.54
CA ALA A 57 -10.27 1.69 10.78
C ALA A 57 -11.55 2.18 10.09
N VAL A 58 -11.85 1.71 8.88
CA VAL A 58 -13.11 2.02 8.18
C VAL A 58 -14.30 1.45 8.95
N THR A 59 -14.23 0.19 9.35
CA THR A 59 -15.31 -0.48 10.09
C THR A 59 -15.54 0.14 11.46
N GLY A 60 -14.44 0.53 12.16
CA GLY A 60 -14.48 1.14 13.49
C GLY A 60 -14.76 2.64 13.50
N ALA A 61 -14.90 3.30 12.35
CA ALA A 61 -15.23 4.72 12.30
C ALA A 61 -16.61 5.00 12.94
N PRO A 62 -16.86 6.20 13.52
CA PRO A 62 -18.15 6.56 14.09
C PRO A 62 -19.32 6.26 13.15
N LEU A 63 -20.44 5.82 13.67
CA LEU A 63 -21.61 5.41 12.84
C LEU A 63 -22.12 6.56 11.99
N GLU A 64 -22.04 7.80 12.50
CA GLU A 64 -22.45 9.02 11.83
C GLU A 64 -21.45 9.50 10.76
N ALA A 65 -20.25 8.92 10.71
CA ALA A 65 -19.25 9.32 9.74
C ALA A 65 -19.73 9.01 8.34
N SER A 66 -19.59 9.99 7.44
CA SER A 66 -19.87 9.79 6.02
C SER A 66 -18.91 8.72 5.44
N PRO A 67 -19.28 8.06 4.33
CA PRO A 67 -18.43 7.04 3.70
C PRO A 67 -17.00 7.53 3.46
N ILE A 68 -16.86 8.75 2.94
CA ILE A 68 -15.53 9.32 2.66
C ILE A 68 -14.77 9.69 3.94
N ALA A 69 -15.46 10.06 5.02
CA ALA A 69 -14.84 10.31 6.33
C ALA A 69 -14.32 9.00 6.95
N ALA A 70 -15.05 7.89 6.81
CA ALA A 70 -14.60 6.57 7.23
C ALA A 70 -13.38 6.12 6.43
N VAL A 71 -13.37 6.31 5.11
CA VAL A 71 -12.21 6.05 4.24
C VAL A 71 -11.00 6.88 4.65
N ARG A 72 -11.19 8.17 5.00
CA ARG A 72 -10.11 9.02 5.52
C ARG A 72 -9.51 8.46 6.81
N ALA A 73 -10.34 7.93 7.72
CA ALA A 73 -9.84 7.28 8.94
C ALA A 73 -8.97 6.05 8.59
N GLY A 74 -9.40 5.24 7.60
CA GLY A 74 -8.60 4.13 7.06
C GLY A 74 -7.26 4.58 6.49
N LEU A 75 -7.25 5.66 5.70
CA LEU A 75 -6.03 6.26 5.15
C LEU A 75 -5.07 6.72 6.25
N ALA A 76 -5.59 7.41 7.26
CA ALA A 76 -4.78 7.90 8.40
C ALA A 76 -4.16 6.73 9.18
N ALA A 77 -4.94 5.67 9.45
CA ALA A 77 -4.43 4.47 10.11
C ALA A 77 -3.36 3.76 9.27
N ALA A 78 -3.56 3.67 7.95
CA ALA A 78 -2.60 3.06 7.03
C ALA A 78 -1.25 3.79 7.00
N CYS A 79 -1.22 5.11 7.22
CA CYS A 79 0.02 5.89 7.23
C CYS A 79 0.98 5.45 8.32
N SER A 80 0.49 5.07 9.50
CA SER A 80 1.33 4.65 10.62
C SER A 80 2.17 3.40 10.31
N ILE A 81 1.75 2.58 9.34
CA ILE A 81 2.52 1.41 8.89
C ILE A 81 3.86 1.82 8.26
N PHE A 82 3.92 3.02 7.69
CA PHE A 82 5.08 3.51 6.94
C PHE A 82 6.02 4.39 7.78
N ASP A 83 5.68 4.65 9.06
CA ASP A 83 6.51 5.47 9.94
C ASP A 83 7.91 4.86 10.08
N GLY A 84 8.93 5.68 9.82
CA GLY A 84 10.33 5.26 9.85
C GLY A 84 10.77 4.33 8.71
N LEU A 85 9.88 3.96 7.78
CA LEU A 85 10.18 3.02 6.69
C LEU A 85 10.50 3.71 5.36
N HIS A 86 10.49 5.05 5.29
CA HIS A 86 10.65 5.80 4.05
C HIS A 86 11.85 5.34 3.20
N PRO A 87 13.10 5.18 3.72
CA PRO A 87 14.23 4.76 2.90
C PRO A 87 14.01 3.41 2.23
N ILE A 88 13.47 2.43 2.97
CA ILE A 88 13.25 1.07 2.47
C ILE A 88 12.07 1.00 1.49
N VAL A 89 11.05 1.80 1.72
CA VAL A 89 9.87 1.92 0.84
C VAL A 89 10.24 2.59 -0.47
N ARG A 90 11.14 3.58 -0.47
CA ARG A 90 11.68 4.20 -1.70
C ARG A 90 12.43 3.18 -2.56
N ILE A 91 13.27 2.34 -1.95
CA ILE A 91 13.96 1.26 -2.69
C ILE A 91 12.92 0.34 -3.33
N ARG A 92 11.93 -0.12 -2.56
CA ARG A 92 10.84 -0.97 -3.07
C ARG A 92 10.11 -0.30 -4.23
N ALA A 93 9.75 0.98 -4.09
CA ALA A 93 9.03 1.70 -5.12
C ALA A 93 9.83 1.79 -6.44
N ARG A 94 11.15 2.04 -6.38
CA ARG A 94 12.03 2.03 -7.57
C ARG A 94 12.05 0.65 -8.23
N VAL A 95 12.21 -0.42 -7.44
CA VAL A 95 12.22 -1.79 -7.94
C VAL A 95 10.90 -2.14 -8.63
N VAL A 96 9.77 -1.78 -8.03
CA VAL A 96 8.44 -1.99 -8.63
C VAL A 96 8.29 -1.17 -9.91
N ALA A 97 8.68 0.11 -9.90
CA ALA A 97 8.56 0.99 -11.05
C ALA A 97 9.41 0.56 -12.26
N SER A 98 10.51 -0.14 -12.04
CA SER A 98 11.40 -0.63 -13.10
C SER A 98 10.97 -1.95 -13.74
N ASN A 99 9.95 -2.63 -13.22
CA ASN A 99 9.54 -3.95 -13.69
C ASN A 99 8.03 -4.03 -13.93
N PRO A 100 7.56 -4.21 -15.19
CA PRO A 100 6.14 -4.26 -15.53
C PRO A 100 5.35 -5.36 -14.80
N GLU A 101 5.95 -6.54 -14.57
CA GLU A 101 5.31 -7.64 -13.86
C GLU A 101 5.03 -7.27 -12.39
N LEU A 102 5.93 -6.52 -11.76
CA LEU A 102 5.74 -6.03 -10.40
C LEU A 102 4.69 -4.91 -10.34
N GLN A 103 4.65 -4.04 -11.35
CA GLN A 103 3.61 -3.00 -11.46
C GLN A 103 2.22 -3.62 -11.61
N GLU A 104 2.07 -4.64 -12.47
CA GLU A 104 0.81 -5.37 -12.59
C GLU A 104 0.38 -5.99 -11.26
N ARG A 105 1.32 -6.64 -10.55
CA ARG A 105 1.05 -7.24 -9.24
C ARG A 105 0.62 -6.20 -8.19
N GLU A 106 1.22 -5.02 -8.21
CA GLU A 106 0.84 -3.91 -7.33
C GLU A 106 -0.57 -3.41 -7.63
N LEU A 107 -0.93 -3.24 -8.90
CA LEU A 107 -2.28 -2.85 -9.31
C LEU A 107 -3.34 -3.86 -8.85
N ILE A 108 -3.07 -5.16 -9.01
CA ILE A 108 -3.99 -6.21 -8.52
C ILE A 108 -4.18 -6.11 -6.99
N LYS A 109 -3.11 -5.85 -6.23
CA LYS A 109 -3.21 -5.70 -4.78
C LYS A 109 -4.00 -4.45 -4.36
N LEU A 110 -3.86 -3.36 -5.10
CA LEU A 110 -4.64 -2.14 -4.86
C LEU A 110 -6.12 -2.33 -5.20
N GLU A 111 -6.42 -3.10 -6.23
CA GLU A 111 -7.80 -3.49 -6.58
C GLU A 111 -8.43 -4.33 -5.45
N HIS A 112 -7.69 -5.30 -4.90
CA HIS A 112 -8.16 -6.08 -3.74
C HIS A 112 -8.39 -5.18 -2.53
N LEU A 113 -7.51 -4.20 -2.27
CA LEU A 113 -7.70 -3.23 -1.21
C LEU A 113 -8.99 -2.42 -1.41
N SER A 114 -9.25 -1.93 -2.64
CA SER A 114 -10.49 -1.20 -2.95
C SER A 114 -11.72 -2.05 -2.66
N ALA A 115 -11.74 -3.30 -3.13
CA ALA A 115 -12.84 -4.23 -2.88
C ALA A 115 -13.06 -4.51 -1.38
N ALA A 116 -11.98 -4.69 -0.62
CA ALA A 116 -12.07 -4.92 0.83
C ALA A 116 -12.62 -3.70 1.58
N VAL A 117 -12.21 -2.48 1.18
CA VAL A 117 -12.71 -1.23 1.74
C VAL A 117 -14.18 -1.02 1.39
N ALA A 118 -14.60 -1.32 0.14
CA ALA A 118 -16.01 -1.26 -0.26
C ALA A 118 -16.85 -2.20 0.60
N SER A 119 -16.43 -3.45 0.77
CA SER A 119 -17.10 -4.41 1.65
C SER A 119 -17.21 -3.92 3.10
N ALA A 120 -16.16 -3.27 3.62
CA ALA A 120 -16.20 -2.68 4.96
C ALA A 120 -17.22 -1.53 5.09
N LEU A 121 -17.39 -0.73 4.03
CA LEU A 121 -18.43 0.32 3.97
C LEU A 121 -19.83 -0.29 3.87
N GLU A 122 -20.02 -1.37 3.12
CA GLU A 122 -21.31 -2.08 3.04
C GLU A 122 -21.73 -2.67 4.40
N VAL A 123 -20.77 -3.19 5.19
CA VAL A 123 -21.01 -3.61 6.57
C VAL A 123 -21.55 -2.45 7.43
N ARG A 124 -21.17 -1.21 7.10
CA ARG A 124 -21.70 0.02 7.72
C ARG A 124 -23.03 0.49 7.13
N SER A 125 -23.69 -0.35 6.33
CA SER A 125 -24.97 -0.03 5.64
C SER A 125 -24.85 1.10 4.61
N VAL A 126 -23.68 1.32 4.02
CA VAL A 126 -23.50 2.23 2.88
C VAL A 126 -24.01 1.54 1.62
N ASP A 127 -24.70 2.27 0.75
CA ASP A 127 -25.13 1.77 -0.55
C ASP A 127 -23.93 1.25 -1.36
N PRO A 128 -24.04 0.07 -2.03
CA PRO A 128 -22.92 -0.54 -2.74
C PRO A 128 -22.26 0.36 -3.79
N SER A 129 -23.04 1.18 -4.51
CA SER A 129 -22.48 2.10 -5.51
C SER A 129 -21.66 3.23 -4.85
N ILE A 130 -22.14 3.72 -3.71
CA ILE A 130 -21.42 4.73 -2.92
C ILE A 130 -20.18 4.11 -2.26
N ALA A 131 -20.28 2.88 -1.75
CA ALA A 131 -19.17 2.16 -1.16
C ALA A 131 -18.05 1.94 -2.19
N ALA A 132 -18.39 1.48 -3.40
CA ALA A 132 -17.43 1.32 -4.50
C ALA A 132 -16.75 2.66 -4.85
N LEU A 133 -17.52 3.71 -5.06
CA LEU A 133 -16.97 5.02 -5.40
C LEU A 133 -16.05 5.57 -4.30
N ALA A 134 -16.47 5.50 -3.04
CA ALA A 134 -15.67 6.00 -1.91
C ALA A 134 -14.38 5.21 -1.72
N SER A 135 -14.41 3.88 -1.89
CA SER A 135 -13.23 3.03 -1.80
C SER A 135 -12.22 3.32 -2.91
N ASP A 136 -12.68 3.45 -4.17
CA ASP A 136 -11.83 3.78 -5.31
C ASP A 136 -11.16 5.15 -5.16
N LEU A 137 -11.92 6.16 -4.70
CA LEU A 137 -11.36 7.46 -4.37
C LEU A 137 -10.29 7.35 -3.27
N GLY A 138 -10.55 6.58 -2.22
CA GLY A 138 -9.59 6.38 -1.13
C GLY A 138 -8.29 5.74 -1.61
N VAL A 139 -8.38 4.65 -2.37
CA VAL A 139 -7.19 3.97 -2.94
C VAL A 139 -6.47 4.89 -3.93
N ARG A 140 -7.19 5.70 -4.70
CA ARG A 140 -6.58 6.67 -5.61
C ARG A 140 -5.83 7.76 -4.85
N MET A 141 -6.43 8.31 -3.78
CA MET A 141 -5.76 9.28 -2.91
C MET A 141 -4.50 8.70 -2.27
N PHE A 142 -4.58 7.47 -1.76
CA PHE A 142 -3.41 6.76 -1.23
C PHE A 142 -2.29 6.65 -2.27
N ARG A 143 -2.60 6.22 -3.48
CA ARG A 143 -1.61 6.08 -4.56
C ARG A 143 -0.93 7.40 -4.92
N LEU A 144 -1.70 8.49 -5.03
CA LEU A 144 -1.17 9.83 -5.33
C LEU A 144 -0.23 10.30 -4.21
N ALA A 145 -0.69 10.23 -2.96
CA ALA A 145 0.09 10.65 -1.81
C ALA A 145 1.36 9.78 -1.63
N PHE A 146 1.24 8.48 -1.80
CA PHE A 146 2.36 7.55 -1.71
C PHE A 146 3.41 7.79 -2.80
N ALA A 147 2.98 7.99 -4.06
CA ALA A 147 3.89 8.30 -5.16
C ALA A 147 4.68 9.60 -4.91
N GLU A 148 4.01 10.64 -4.42
CA GLU A 148 4.66 11.88 -4.03
C GLU A 148 5.63 11.68 -2.85
N TRP A 149 5.19 10.96 -1.83
CA TRP A 149 5.99 10.71 -0.64
C TRP A 149 7.29 9.98 -0.96
N VAL A 150 7.26 8.94 -1.77
CA VAL A 150 8.47 8.19 -2.15
C VAL A 150 9.38 8.96 -3.12
N ALA A 151 8.87 9.98 -3.79
CA ALA A 151 9.67 10.84 -4.67
C ALA A 151 10.50 11.89 -3.90
N GLN A 152 10.13 12.22 -2.66
CA GLN A 152 10.82 13.23 -1.84
C GLN A 152 12.05 12.62 -1.14
N ASP A 153 13.13 13.41 -1.02
CA ASP A 153 14.34 12.97 -0.31
C ASP A 153 14.21 13.12 1.20
N ASP A 154 13.55 14.18 1.65
CA ASP A 154 13.30 14.49 3.07
C ASP A 154 11.79 14.71 3.23
N ALA A 155 11.06 13.62 3.39
CA ALA A 155 9.60 13.65 3.33
C ALA A 155 8.97 14.05 4.66
N ALA A 156 8.12 15.07 4.62
CA ALA A 156 7.02 15.16 5.57
C ALA A 156 6.31 13.80 5.65
N GLY A 157 5.78 13.42 6.81
CA GLY A 157 5.09 12.13 6.95
C GLY A 157 3.99 11.95 5.89
N LEU A 158 3.81 10.72 5.42
CA LEU A 158 2.80 10.36 4.41
C LEU A 158 1.41 10.93 4.78
N GLY A 159 1.06 10.97 6.08
CA GLY A 159 -0.21 11.52 6.56
C GLY A 159 -0.45 12.97 6.16
N ALA A 160 0.56 13.84 6.25
CA ALA A 160 0.44 15.25 5.84
C ALA A 160 0.13 15.39 4.34
N ILE A 161 0.72 14.53 3.51
CA ILE A 161 0.45 14.51 2.06
C ILE A 161 -0.98 14.02 1.80
N ILE A 162 -1.44 12.98 2.52
CA ILE A 162 -2.83 12.49 2.41
C ILE A 162 -3.83 13.57 2.82
N ASP A 163 -3.58 14.29 3.92
CA ASP A 163 -4.47 15.38 4.34
C ASP A 163 -4.57 16.48 3.28
N ARG A 164 -3.47 16.83 2.64
CA ARG A 164 -3.47 17.77 1.52
C ARG A 164 -4.24 17.25 0.31
N VAL A 165 -3.98 16.02 -0.12
CA VAL A 165 -4.70 15.38 -1.25
C VAL A 165 -6.21 15.31 -0.96
N PHE A 166 -6.59 15.09 0.31
CA PHE A 166 -7.99 15.11 0.71
C PHE A 166 -8.60 16.52 0.63
N ALA A 167 -7.87 17.55 1.04
CA ALA A 167 -8.31 18.93 0.92
C ALA A 167 -8.47 19.36 -0.57
N ASP A 168 -7.54 18.93 -1.43
CA ASP A 168 -7.61 19.17 -2.88
C ASP A 168 -8.87 18.54 -3.48
N LEU A 169 -9.20 17.30 -3.08
CA LEU A 169 -10.44 16.64 -3.52
C LEU A 169 -11.68 17.43 -3.07
N GLN A 170 -11.71 17.92 -1.82
CA GLN A 170 -12.82 18.75 -1.34
C GLN A 170 -12.96 20.05 -2.15
N GLY A 171 -11.85 20.68 -2.50
CA GLY A 171 -11.82 21.85 -3.37
C GLY A 171 -12.40 21.58 -4.75
N LEU A 172 -12.06 20.44 -5.37
CA LEU A 172 -12.59 20.04 -6.68
C LEU A 172 -14.12 19.77 -6.68
N LEU A 173 -14.69 19.44 -5.53
CA LEU A 173 -16.13 19.15 -5.39
C LEU A 173 -16.96 20.37 -4.92
N ALA A 174 -16.31 21.48 -4.58
CA ALA A 174 -16.97 22.69 -4.06
C ALA A 174 -17.41 23.67 -5.16
N ASP A 175 -16.99 23.45 -6.41
CA ASP A 175 -17.37 24.22 -7.61
C ASP A 175 -18.54 23.55 -8.34
#